data_6856c4834f3478e7ebe023446cec9cc7
#
_entry.id   6856c4834f3478e7ebe023446cec9cc7
#
_cell.length_a   1.000
_cell.length_b   1.000
_cell.length_c   1.000
_cell.angle_alpha   90.00
_cell.angle_beta   90.00
_cell.angle_gamma   90.00
#
_symmetry.space_group_name_H-M   'P 1'
#
loop_
_entity.id
_entity.type
_entity.pdbx_description
1 polymer ?
#
loop_
_entity_poly.entity_id
_entity_poly.type
_entity_poly.pdbx_seq_one_letter_code
_entity_poly.pdbx_strand_id
1 'polypeptide(L)'
;VLSLLLDRLGFKWGKDLVHFSYGMVELPEGKMKSREGTVVDADDLMDEMVNSAREVSKELGKLDGCTAEEANAISEIVGLGALKYFLLKVDPRKNMTFNPKESIDFNGNTGPFIQYTYARIRSVLRKAVEAGYSMTDYSKVEPNEKEISLIQRLADFPAVVAEAGRTYSPALIANYVYDLVKEY
;
A
#
# COMPACT_ATOMS: atom_id res chain seq x y z
N VAL A 1 21.77 -23.99 6.30
CA VAL A 1 22.54 -24.62 7.39
C VAL A 1 21.69 -24.81 8.63
N LEU A 2 21.03 -23.75 9.16
CA LEU A 2 20.21 -23.81 10.38
C LEU A 2 19.09 -24.88 10.30
N SER A 3 18.33 -24.91 9.20
CA SER A 3 17.27 -25.90 8.95
C SER A 3 17.79 -27.35 9.07
N LEU A 4 18.94 -27.65 8.45
CA LEU A 4 19.57 -28.97 8.51
C LEU A 4 20.06 -29.33 9.92
N LEU A 5 20.58 -28.37 10.68
CA LEU A 5 21.01 -28.59 12.07
C LEU A 5 19.82 -28.91 12.97
N LEU A 6 18.74 -28.18 12.84
CA LEU A 6 17.52 -28.39 13.61
C LEU A 6 16.87 -29.74 13.29
N ASP A 7 16.84 -30.11 12.01
CA ASP A 7 16.33 -31.42 11.58
C ASP A 7 17.17 -32.57 12.18
N ARG A 8 18.51 -32.45 12.17
CA ARG A 8 19.41 -33.44 12.81
C ARG A 8 19.30 -33.50 14.34
N LEU A 9 18.91 -32.40 14.96
CA LEU A 9 18.63 -32.33 16.41
C LEU A 9 17.22 -32.86 16.74
N GLY A 10 16.45 -33.34 15.77
CA GLY A 10 15.13 -33.97 15.97
C GLY A 10 13.96 -32.99 16.00
N PHE A 11 14.14 -31.73 15.68
CA PHE A 11 13.05 -30.76 15.57
C PHE A 11 12.29 -30.98 14.24
N LYS A 12 11.07 -31.51 14.31
CA LYS A 12 10.25 -31.85 13.12
C LYS A 12 9.98 -30.66 12.19
N TRP A 13 9.88 -29.46 12.76
CA TRP A 13 9.68 -28.19 12.05
C TRP A 13 10.96 -27.61 11.43
N GLY A 14 12.11 -28.21 11.65
CA GLY A 14 13.39 -27.70 11.13
C GLY A 14 13.44 -27.56 9.62
N LYS A 15 12.68 -28.42 8.90
CA LYS A 15 12.57 -28.39 7.44
C LYS A 15 11.62 -27.31 6.91
N ASP A 16 10.72 -26.81 7.77
CA ASP A 16 9.68 -25.84 7.39
C ASP A 16 10.15 -24.38 7.54
N LEU A 17 11.41 -24.21 7.93
CA LEU A 17 12.00 -22.87 8.05
C LEU A 17 12.11 -22.20 6.68
N VAL A 18 11.54 -21.02 6.57
CA VAL A 18 11.64 -20.18 5.38
C VAL A 18 12.68 -19.09 5.64
N HIS A 19 13.65 -18.95 4.73
CA HIS A 19 14.56 -17.82 4.72
C HIS A 19 13.93 -16.68 3.94
N PHE A 20 13.42 -15.67 4.64
CA PHE A 20 12.89 -14.45 4.04
C PHE A 20 14.03 -13.43 3.91
N SER A 21 14.53 -13.25 2.69
CA SER A 21 15.53 -12.23 2.39
C SER A 21 14.87 -10.98 1.82
N TYR A 22 15.46 -9.81 2.09
CA TYR A 22 15.02 -8.55 1.50
C TYR A 22 16.23 -7.77 0.94
N GLY A 23 15.94 -6.98 -0.10
CA GLY A 23 16.92 -6.10 -0.72
C GLY A 23 17.19 -4.85 0.11
N MET A 24 18.20 -4.11 -0.30
CA MET A 24 18.53 -2.82 0.32
C MET A 24 17.51 -1.76 -0.09
N VAL A 25 17.11 -0.94 0.87
CA VAL A 25 16.39 0.31 0.64
C VAL A 25 17.42 1.43 0.72
N GLU A 26 17.56 2.18 -0.35
CA GLU A 26 18.51 3.29 -0.47
C GLU A 26 17.71 4.60 -0.60
N LEU A 27 18.28 5.71 -0.18
CA LEU A 27 17.74 7.04 -0.46
C LEU A 27 18.35 7.60 -1.75
N PRO A 28 17.75 8.63 -2.39
CA PRO A 28 18.31 9.26 -3.59
C PRO A 28 19.73 9.77 -3.41
N GLU A 29 20.11 10.17 -2.19
CA GLU A 29 21.44 10.64 -1.82
C GLU A 29 22.48 9.52 -1.73
N GLY A 30 22.05 8.26 -1.79
CA GLY A 30 22.94 7.10 -1.80
C GLY A 30 22.68 6.09 -0.68
N LYS A 31 23.64 5.17 -0.53
CA LYS A 31 23.54 4.07 0.43
C LYS A 31 23.63 4.57 1.86
N MET A 32 22.71 4.12 2.68
CA MET A 32 22.80 4.30 4.13
C MET A 32 23.97 3.50 4.68
N LYS A 33 24.99 4.18 5.19
CA LYS A 33 26.17 3.55 5.78
C LYS A 33 26.28 3.92 7.25
N SER A 34 26.02 2.98 8.14
CA SER A 34 26.10 3.20 9.58
C SER A 34 27.47 3.70 10.07
N ARG A 35 28.54 3.34 9.38
CA ARG A 35 29.91 3.76 9.74
C ARG A 35 30.24 5.20 9.33
N GLU A 36 29.47 5.80 8.43
CA GLU A 36 29.69 7.15 7.89
C GLU A 36 28.65 8.15 8.44
N GLY A 37 27.78 7.74 9.40
CA GLY A 37 26.76 8.60 10.02
C GLY A 37 25.60 8.98 9.08
N THR A 38 25.46 8.32 7.94
CA THR A 38 24.39 8.53 6.95
C THR A 38 23.22 7.55 7.12
N VAL A 39 22.96 7.13 8.35
CA VAL A 39 21.78 6.29 8.66
C VAL A 39 20.59 7.21 8.90
N VAL A 40 19.51 6.97 8.18
CA VAL A 40 18.22 7.60 8.50
C VAL A 40 17.50 6.68 9.45
N ASP A 41 17.13 7.19 10.61
CA ASP A 41 16.29 6.48 11.56
C ASP A 41 14.90 6.26 10.98
N ALA A 42 14.30 5.11 11.26
CA ALA A 42 12.97 4.78 10.76
C ALA A 42 11.90 5.72 11.34
N ASP A 43 12.05 6.14 12.59
CA ASP A 43 11.12 7.05 13.24
C ASP A 43 11.23 8.45 12.62
N ASP A 44 12.45 8.95 12.37
CA ASP A 44 12.68 10.21 11.67
C ASP A 44 12.07 10.22 10.26
N LEU A 45 12.22 9.10 9.54
CA LEU A 45 11.61 8.94 8.22
C LEU A 45 10.08 8.92 8.27
N MET A 46 9.50 8.26 9.26
CA MET A 46 8.04 8.26 9.46
C MET A 46 7.53 9.67 9.76
N ASP A 47 8.21 10.42 10.62
CA ASP A 47 7.87 11.81 10.97
C ASP A 47 7.98 12.72 9.74
N GLU A 48 9.04 12.60 8.96
CA GLU A 48 9.22 13.32 7.70
C GLU A 48 8.05 13.04 6.72
N MET A 49 7.66 11.77 6.58
CA MET A 49 6.56 11.38 5.71
C MET A 49 5.22 11.93 6.16
N VAL A 50 4.94 11.95 7.46
CA VAL A 50 3.72 12.55 8.04
C VAL A 50 3.69 14.06 7.80
N ASN A 51 4.82 14.75 8.01
CA ASN A 51 4.91 16.19 7.78
C ASN A 51 4.75 16.54 6.29
N SER A 52 5.41 15.82 5.40
CA SER A 52 5.27 15.99 3.95
C SER A 52 3.84 15.71 3.47
N ALA A 53 3.17 14.68 4.03
CA ALA A 53 1.77 14.39 3.74
C ALA A 53 0.85 15.54 4.17
N ARG A 54 1.13 16.16 5.30
CA ARG A 54 0.37 17.32 5.80
C ARG A 54 0.50 18.51 4.86
N GLU A 55 1.73 18.83 4.43
CA GLU A 55 1.99 19.94 3.52
C GLU A 55 1.28 19.75 2.19
N VAL A 56 1.48 18.61 1.54
CA VAL A 56 0.85 18.29 0.24
C VAL A 56 -0.66 18.25 0.35
N SER A 57 -1.22 17.63 1.41
CA SER A 57 -2.67 17.60 1.62
C SER A 57 -3.26 18.98 1.85
N LYS A 58 -2.55 19.87 2.53
CA LYS A 58 -2.95 21.26 2.74
C LYS A 58 -2.91 22.06 1.43
N GLU A 59 -1.82 21.94 0.65
CA GLU A 59 -1.70 22.60 -0.67
C GLU A 59 -2.82 22.18 -1.62
N LEU A 60 -3.25 20.92 -1.57
CA LEU A 60 -4.34 20.39 -2.38
C LEU A 60 -5.74 20.65 -1.82
N GLY A 61 -5.87 21.43 -0.72
CA GLY A 61 -7.15 21.74 -0.07
C GLY A 61 -7.86 20.50 0.52
N LYS A 62 -7.13 19.41 0.78
CA LYS A 62 -7.72 18.15 1.29
C LYS A 62 -8.01 18.18 2.79
N LEU A 63 -7.46 19.17 3.50
CA LEU A 63 -7.65 19.37 4.94
C LEU A 63 -8.59 20.54 5.26
N ASP A 64 -9.22 21.12 4.25
CA ASP A 64 -10.14 22.25 4.44
C ASP A 64 -11.35 21.83 5.27
N GLY A 65 -11.63 22.58 6.32
CA GLY A 65 -12.74 22.32 7.25
C GLY A 65 -12.46 21.22 8.30
N CYS A 66 -11.26 20.63 8.33
CA CYS A 66 -10.86 19.70 9.38
C CYS A 66 -10.42 20.43 10.65
N THR A 67 -10.68 19.81 11.81
CA THR A 67 -10.03 20.21 13.06
C THR A 67 -8.53 19.90 13.03
N ALA A 68 -7.75 20.44 13.97
CA ALA A 68 -6.32 20.14 14.06
C ALA A 68 -6.04 18.66 14.33
N GLU A 69 -6.86 18.01 15.16
CA GLU A 69 -6.77 16.59 15.47
C GLU A 69 -7.07 15.74 14.23
N GLU A 70 -8.13 16.06 13.49
CA GLU A 70 -8.48 15.37 12.24
C GLU A 70 -7.40 15.53 11.18
N ALA A 71 -6.87 16.73 11.00
CA ALA A 71 -5.78 17.01 10.06
C ALA A 71 -4.52 16.22 10.41
N ASN A 72 -4.18 16.09 11.70
CA ASN A 72 -3.07 15.27 12.16
C ASN A 72 -3.29 13.80 11.86
N ALA A 73 -4.46 13.25 12.20
CA ALA A 73 -4.80 11.85 11.95
C ALA A 73 -4.79 11.52 10.45
N ILE A 74 -5.35 12.39 9.61
CA ILE A 74 -5.31 12.21 8.15
C ILE A 74 -3.88 12.23 7.63
N SER A 75 -3.04 13.17 8.11
CA SER A 75 -1.65 13.28 7.69
C SER A 75 -0.83 12.05 8.06
N GLU A 76 -1.07 11.49 9.25
CA GLU A 76 -0.45 10.25 9.69
C GLU A 76 -0.88 9.06 8.81
N ILE A 77 -2.17 8.89 8.56
CA ILE A 77 -2.70 7.84 7.69
C ILE A 77 -2.13 7.94 6.28
N VAL A 78 -2.05 9.14 5.71
CA VAL A 78 -1.55 9.37 4.36
C VAL A 78 -0.04 9.16 4.29
N GLY A 79 0.73 9.75 5.22
CA GLY A 79 2.19 9.65 5.25
C GLY A 79 2.68 8.23 5.46
N LEU A 80 2.17 7.53 6.48
CA LEU A 80 2.53 6.13 6.74
C LEU A 80 1.99 5.20 5.65
N GLY A 81 0.83 5.51 5.07
CA GLY A 81 0.28 4.78 3.93
C GLY A 81 1.18 4.89 2.69
N ALA A 82 1.68 6.09 2.41
CA ALA A 82 2.63 6.34 1.32
C ALA A 82 3.93 5.55 1.50
N LEU A 83 4.54 5.63 2.69
CA LEU A 83 5.76 4.91 3.04
C LEU A 83 5.58 3.40 2.88
N LYS A 84 4.58 2.82 3.57
CA LYS A 84 4.33 1.38 3.55
C LYS A 84 4.05 0.86 2.14
N TYR A 85 3.22 1.57 1.38
CA TYR A 85 2.90 1.16 0.02
C TYR A 85 4.13 1.20 -0.89
N PHE A 86 4.94 2.27 -0.81
CA PHE A 86 6.13 2.41 -1.65
C PHE A 86 7.14 1.28 -1.41
N LEU A 87 7.33 0.89 -0.16
CA LEU A 87 8.19 -0.23 0.21
C LEU A 87 7.62 -1.57 -0.25
N LEU A 88 6.31 -1.78 -0.07
CA LEU A 88 5.67 -3.08 -0.32
C LEU A 88 5.33 -3.34 -1.78
N LYS A 89 5.22 -2.32 -2.64
CA LYS A 89 4.93 -2.53 -4.07
C LYS A 89 6.10 -3.14 -4.86
N VAL A 90 7.30 -3.14 -4.30
CA VAL A 90 8.50 -3.75 -4.88
C VAL A 90 8.69 -5.16 -4.32
N ASP A 91 9.12 -6.11 -5.16
CA ASP A 91 9.49 -7.46 -4.69
C ASP A 91 10.52 -7.33 -3.55
N PRO A 92 10.29 -7.92 -2.39
CA PRO A 92 11.17 -7.73 -1.22
C PRO A 92 12.62 -8.15 -1.46
N ARG A 93 12.89 -9.03 -2.43
CA ARG A 93 14.24 -9.49 -2.76
C ARG A 93 15.02 -8.50 -3.64
N LYS A 94 14.36 -7.46 -4.17
CA LYS A 94 15.00 -6.44 -5.02
C LYS A 94 15.47 -5.26 -4.18
N ASN A 95 16.61 -4.69 -4.57
CA ASN A 95 17.02 -3.39 -4.07
C ASN A 95 16.09 -2.30 -4.62
N MET A 96 15.86 -1.27 -3.84
CA MET A 96 15.04 -0.14 -4.25
C MET A 96 15.61 1.18 -3.74
N THR A 97 15.30 2.26 -4.45
CA THR A 97 15.53 3.62 -3.98
C THR A 97 14.19 4.18 -3.51
N PHE A 98 14.11 4.56 -2.24
CA PHE A 98 12.93 5.21 -1.68
C PHE A 98 13.03 6.72 -1.91
N ASN A 99 12.03 7.28 -2.57
CA ASN A 99 11.91 8.72 -2.80
C ASN A 99 10.68 9.25 -2.04
N PRO A 100 10.86 10.02 -0.95
CA PRO A 100 9.76 10.57 -0.17
C PRO A 100 8.76 11.37 -1.02
N LYS A 101 9.25 12.23 -1.92
CA LYS A 101 8.40 13.10 -2.75
C LYS A 101 7.54 12.32 -3.73
N GLU A 102 8.11 11.29 -4.36
CA GLU A 102 7.36 10.43 -5.30
C GLU A 102 6.35 9.55 -4.58
N SER A 103 6.64 9.14 -3.35
CA SER A 103 5.77 8.23 -2.59
C SER A 103 4.45 8.88 -2.15
N ILE A 104 4.43 10.21 -2.05
CA ILE A 104 3.29 11.00 -1.54
C ILE A 104 2.41 11.57 -2.67
N ASP A 105 2.77 11.38 -3.94
CA ASP A 105 1.99 11.85 -5.08
C ASP A 105 0.59 11.20 -5.13
N PHE A 106 -0.44 12.04 -5.23
CA PHE A 106 -1.84 11.59 -5.35
C PHE A 106 -2.24 11.13 -6.76
N ASN A 107 -1.37 11.28 -7.76
CA ASN A 107 -1.64 10.91 -9.15
C ASN A 107 -0.78 9.73 -9.65
N GLY A 108 0.18 9.27 -8.84
CA GLY A 108 1.13 8.22 -9.21
C GLY A 108 0.73 6.82 -8.73
N ASN A 109 1.62 5.86 -8.94
CA ASN A 109 1.52 4.52 -8.34
C ASN A 109 1.93 4.58 -6.86
N THR A 110 1.05 5.09 -6.01
CA THR A 110 1.30 5.47 -4.62
C THR A 110 0.18 5.05 -3.69
N GLY A 111 0.48 4.97 -2.38
CA GLY A 111 -0.52 4.76 -1.33
C GLY A 111 -1.62 5.84 -1.32
N PRO A 112 -1.26 7.14 -1.35
CA PRO A 112 -2.23 8.22 -1.40
C PRO A 112 -3.22 8.16 -2.57
N PHE A 113 -2.79 7.72 -3.76
CA PHE A 113 -3.69 7.50 -4.90
C PHE A 113 -4.76 6.44 -4.58
N ILE A 114 -4.36 5.32 -3.98
CA ILE A 114 -5.29 4.26 -3.57
C ILE A 114 -6.25 4.75 -2.49
N GLN A 115 -5.73 5.43 -1.46
CA GLN A 115 -6.54 5.99 -0.37
C GLN A 115 -7.53 7.03 -0.89
N TYR A 116 -7.12 7.90 -1.81
CA TYR A 116 -7.99 8.90 -2.41
C TYR A 116 -9.10 8.25 -3.25
N THR A 117 -8.78 7.22 -4.04
CA THR A 117 -9.79 6.48 -4.80
C THR A 117 -10.80 5.82 -3.87
N TYR A 118 -10.36 5.21 -2.76
CA TYR A 118 -11.27 4.69 -1.73
C TYR A 118 -12.20 5.76 -1.17
N ALA A 119 -11.67 6.92 -0.82
CA ALA A 119 -12.47 8.04 -0.31
C ALA A 119 -13.53 8.51 -1.32
N ARG A 120 -13.19 8.52 -2.63
CA ARG A 120 -14.14 8.83 -3.71
C ARG A 120 -15.24 7.78 -3.81
N ILE A 121 -14.91 6.49 -3.77
CA ILE A 121 -15.88 5.40 -3.79
C ILE A 121 -16.86 5.56 -2.61
N ARG A 122 -16.35 5.79 -1.40
CA ARG A 122 -17.17 6.02 -0.21
C ARG A 122 -18.09 7.23 -0.35
N SER A 123 -17.60 8.30 -0.99
CA SER A 123 -18.43 9.48 -1.25
C SER A 123 -19.57 9.21 -2.24
N VAL A 124 -19.30 8.46 -3.32
CA VAL A 124 -20.32 8.05 -4.30
C VAL A 124 -21.39 7.19 -3.64
N LEU A 125 -20.99 6.18 -2.86
CA LEU A 125 -21.93 5.30 -2.14
C LEU A 125 -22.81 6.08 -1.16
N ARG A 126 -22.23 7.04 -0.41
CA ARG A 126 -22.99 7.89 0.50
C ARG A 126 -24.05 8.71 -0.24
N LYS A 127 -23.65 9.37 -1.33
CA LYS A 127 -24.58 10.15 -2.17
C LYS A 127 -25.68 9.29 -2.78
N ALA A 128 -25.38 8.07 -3.17
CA ALA A 128 -26.39 7.14 -3.68
C ALA A 128 -27.45 6.82 -2.62
N VAL A 129 -27.03 6.56 -1.37
CA VAL A 129 -27.94 6.33 -0.25
C VAL A 129 -28.78 7.59 0.03
N GLU A 130 -28.17 8.78 0.08
CA GLU A 130 -28.87 10.05 0.28
C GLU A 130 -29.90 10.34 -0.82
N ALA A 131 -29.63 9.89 -2.05
CA ALA A 131 -30.55 10.01 -3.19
C ALA A 131 -31.63 8.90 -3.24
N GLY A 132 -31.65 8.01 -2.25
CA GLY A 132 -32.66 6.95 -2.13
C GLY A 132 -32.39 5.72 -3.01
N TYR A 133 -31.21 5.59 -3.60
CA TYR A 133 -30.87 4.37 -4.33
C TYR A 133 -30.66 3.20 -3.36
N SER A 134 -31.38 2.10 -3.61
CA SER A 134 -31.22 0.84 -2.88
C SER A 134 -30.59 -0.20 -3.80
N MET A 135 -29.54 -0.86 -3.32
CA MET A 135 -28.78 -1.88 -4.07
C MET A 135 -29.35 -3.29 -3.90
N THR A 136 -30.67 -3.45 -3.89
CA THR A 136 -31.33 -4.72 -3.56
C THR A 136 -31.74 -5.59 -4.75
N ASP A 137 -31.78 -5.06 -5.98
CA ASP A 137 -32.16 -5.83 -7.16
C ASP A 137 -31.15 -5.62 -8.32
N TYR A 138 -30.31 -6.61 -8.54
CA TYR A 138 -29.33 -6.63 -9.63
C TYR A 138 -29.83 -7.35 -10.90
N SER A 139 -31.05 -7.91 -10.89
CA SER A 139 -31.57 -8.78 -11.95
C SER A 139 -31.76 -8.09 -13.30
N LYS A 140 -31.77 -6.76 -13.30
CA LYS A 140 -31.96 -5.92 -14.51
C LYS A 140 -30.71 -5.13 -14.91
N VAL A 141 -29.58 -5.37 -14.24
CA VAL A 141 -28.34 -4.65 -14.55
C VAL A 141 -27.58 -5.42 -15.62
N GLU A 142 -27.39 -4.79 -16.78
CA GLU A 142 -26.50 -5.29 -17.81
C GLU A 142 -25.16 -4.53 -17.69
N PRO A 143 -24.10 -5.17 -17.14
CA PRO A 143 -22.82 -4.50 -16.98
C PRO A 143 -22.16 -4.28 -18.33
N ASN A 144 -21.55 -3.11 -18.50
CA ASN A 144 -20.72 -2.80 -19.66
C ASN A 144 -19.35 -3.50 -19.58
N GLU A 145 -18.54 -3.42 -20.65
CA GLU A 145 -17.25 -4.11 -20.73
C GLU A 145 -16.29 -3.73 -19.59
N LYS A 146 -16.26 -2.45 -19.16
CA LYS A 146 -15.40 -2.00 -18.06
C LYS A 146 -15.86 -2.54 -16.72
N GLU A 147 -17.16 -2.57 -16.50
CA GLU A 147 -17.76 -3.15 -15.30
C GLU A 147 -17.50 -4.65 -15.22
N ILE A 148 -17.60 -5.37 -16.35
CA ILE A 148 -17.26 -6.80 -16.43
C ILE A 148 -15.77 -7.01 -16.08
N SER A 149 -14.87 -6.20 -16.65
CA SER A 149 -13.44 -6.28 -16.34
C SER A 149 -13.17 -6.04 -14.85
N LEU A 150 -13.80 -5.05 -14.25
CA LEU A 150 -13.67 -4.75 -12.82
C LEU A 150 -14.21 -5.90 -11.95
N ILE A 151 -15.37 -6.49 -12.31
CA ILE A 151 -15.95 -7.65 -11.61
C ILE A 151 -15.00 -8.85 -11.69
N GLN A 152 -14.45 -9.12 -12.88
CA GLN A 152 -13.48 -10.21 -13.06
C GLN A 152 -12.25 -10.00 -12.17
N ARG A 153 -11.71 -8.79 -12.15
CA ARG A 153 -10.57 -8.45 -11.30
C ARG A 153 -10.89 -8.65 -9.82
N LEU A 154 -12.08 -8.26 -9.37
CA LEU A 154 -12.51 -8.54 -8.00
C LEU A 154 -12.63 -10.04 -7.70
N ALA A 155 -13.09 -10.85 -8.67
CA ALA A 155 -13.18 -12.30 -8.53
C ALA A 155 -11.79 -12.98 -8.43
N ASP A 156 -10.75 -12.39 -9.02
CA ASP A 156 -9.38 -12.91 -9.00
C ASP A 156 -8.67 -12.66 -7.64
N PHE A 157 -9.19 -11.78 -6.79
CA PHE A 157 -8.53 -11.39 -5.53
C PHE A 157 -8.14 -12.56 -4.63
N PRO A 158 -8.98 -13.58 -4.38
CA PRO A 158 -8.61 -14.72 -3.54
C PRO A 158 -7.38 -15.47 -4.07
N ALA A 159 -7.25 -15.62 -5.39
CA ALA A 159 -6.09 -16.25 -6.02
C ALA A 159 -4.81 -15.42 -5.84
N VAL A 160 -4.92 -14.09 -5.96
CA VAL A 160 -3.79 -13.18 -5.71
C VAL A 160 -3.31 -13.27 -4.26
N VAL A 161 -4.23 -13.32 -3.29
CA VAL A 161 -3.89 -13.46 -1.87
C VAL A 161 -3.20 -14.81 -1.60
N ALA A 162 -3.73 -15.90 -2.17
CA ALA A 162 -3.14 -17.23 -2.02
C ALA A 162 -1.71 -17.27 -2.59
N GLU A 163 -1.50 -16.69 -3.77
CA GLU A 163 -0.18 -16.62 -4.41
C GLU A 163 0.79 -15.73 -3.62
N ALA A 164 0.34 -14.57 -3.15
CA ALA A 164 1.13 -13.70 -2.30
C ALA A 164 1.59 -14.40 -1.02
N GLY A 165 0.71 -15.17 -0.37
CA GLY A 165 1.04 -15.98 0.80
C GLY A 165 2.05 -17.08 0.47
N ARG A 166 1.82 -17.82 -0.63
CA ARG A 166 2.71 -18.93 -1.07
C ARG A 166 4.12 -18.45 -1.39
N THR A 167 4.26 -17.25 -1.97
CA THR A 167 5.54 -16.70 -2.41
C THR A 167 6.16 -15.70 -1.43
N TYR A 168 5.48 -15.42 -0.32
CA TYR A 168 5.88 -14.38 0.65
C TYR A 168 6.08 -13.02 -0.01
N SER A 169 5.22 -12.67 -0.98
CA SER A 169 5.34 -11.44 -1.77
C SER A 169 4.17 -10.49 -1.54
N PRO A 170 4.28 -9.52 -0.62
CA PRO A 170 3.26 -8.49 -0.43
C PRO A 170 3.09 -7.59 -1.66
N ALA A 171 4.10 -7.54 -2.54
CA ALA A 171 4.05 -6.76 -3.77
C ALA A 171 2.93 -7.21 -4.72
N LEU A 172 2.55 -8.48 -4.70
CA LEU A 172 1.42 -8.98 -5.49
C LEU A 172 0.11 -8.31 -5.07
N ILE A 173 -0.12 -8.17 -3.77
CA ILE A 173 -1.33 -7.51 -3.25
C ILE A 173 -1.27 -6.00 -3.52
N ALA A 174 -0.12 -5.36 -3.26
CA ALA A 174 0.04 -3.93 -3.47
C ALA A 174 -0.21 -3.53 -4.94
N ASN A 175 0.40 -4.25 -5.88
CA ASN A 175 0.20 -3.98 -7.31
C ASN A 175 -1.21 -4.33 -7.78
N TYR A 176 -1.79 -5.44 -7.29
CA TYR A 176 -3.18 -5.77 -7.59
C TYR A 176 -4.15 -4.65 -7.18
N VAL A 177 -4.00 -4.12 -5.95
CA VAL A 177 -4.89 -3.04 -5.48
C VAL A 177 -4.70 -1.77 -6.31
N TYR A 178 -3.46 -1.43 -6.68
CA TYR A 178 -3.21 -0.29 -7.57
C TYR A 178 -3.89 -0.46 -8.93
N ASP A 179 -3.73 -1.63 -9.55
CA ASP A 179 -4.35 -1.92 -10.84
C ASP A 179 -5.88 -1.89 -10.76
N LEU A 180 -6.45 -2.40 -9.66
CA LEU A 180 -7.89 -2.36 -9.41
C LEU A 180 -8.42 -0.91 -9.35
N VAL A 181 -7.79 -0.05 -8.55
CA VAL A 181 -8.24 1.34 -8.40
C VAL A 181 -7.94 2.22 -9.61
N LYS A 182 -6.96 1.83 -10.43
CA LYS A 182 -6.65 2.50 -11.69
C LYS A 182 -7.69 2.19 -12.78
N GLU A 183 -8.27 0.99 -12.73
CA GLU A 183 -9.30 0.57 -13.68
C GLU A 183 -10.67 1.14 -13.32
N TYR A 184 -10.95 1.33 -12.03
CA TYR A 184 -12.16 1.99 -11.52
C TYR A 184 -12.20 3.46 -11.90
#